data_cb860320819989459c3fb9586bacc401
#
_entry.id   cb860320819989459c3fb9586bacc401
#
_cell.length_a   1.000
_cell.length_b   1.000
_cell.length_c   1.000
_cell.angle_alpha   90.00
_cell.angle_beta   90.00
_cell.angle_gamma   90.00
#
_symmetry.space_group_name_H-M   'P 1'
#
loop_
_entity.id
_entity.type
_entity.pdbx_description
1 polymer ?
#
loop_
_entity_poly.entity_id
_entity_poly.type
_entity_poly.pdbx_seq_one_letter_code
_entity_poly.pdbx_strand_id
1 'polypeptide(L)'
;LVKKLAIFLLFSVFSYAFDLNSSANALSSGKDLQISLENLDTNGSLNVGELVSRLKQSSNYDALSFSSNSLNLKFISTQKVPSALFVKSINLALEDANISVARVNSLKNGNEISYGILALKSGGIDPNLLNFTLSKSGFKIMGFDRLDGNLALYLDAKNMSLDASKVNFNEESPLVKSGGVYIVDVAGASSLNIISNEPNKWVPLVRIYDKNLNQIDLKRENEIKTNYTINLANDAKYALISDNNDITNIKNLPK
;
A
#
# COMPACT_ATOMS: atom_id res chain seq x y z
N LEU A 1 -5.22 -10.08 -59.76
CA LEU A 1 -4.38 -9.13 -58.96
C LEU A 1 -5.16 -8.79 -57.67
N VAL A 2 -4.95 -9.55 -56.57
CA VAL A 2 -5.60 -9.32 -55.28
C VAL A 2 -4.68 -8.43 -54.44
N LYS A 3 -5.09 -7.18 -54.21
CA LYS A 3 -4.42 -6.27 -53.28
C LYS A 3 -4.75 -6.74 -51.83
N LYS A 4 -3.76 -7.27 -51.13
CA LYS A 4 -3.83 -7.50 -49.70
C LYS A 4 -3.80 -6.14 -48.99
N LEU A 5 -4.92 -5.72 -48.44
CA LEU A 5 -5.02 -4.57 -47.54
C LEU A 5 -4.54 -5.03 -46.16
N ALA A 6 -3.34 -4.64 -45.77
CA ALA A 6 -2.83 -4.82 -44.43
C ALA A 6 -3.48 -3.76 -43.52
N ILE A 7 -4.46 -4.18 -42.72
CA ILE A 7 -5.01 -3.33 -41.67
C ILE A 7 -4.01 -3.37 -40.50
N PHE A 8 -3.23 -2.30 -40.38
CA PHE A 8 -2.45 -2.00 -39.18
C PHE A 8 -3.43 -1.57 -38.10
N LEU A 9 -3.84 -2.51 -37.23
CA LEU A 9 -4.48 -2.17 -35.96
C LEU A 9 -3.40 -1.48 -35.09
N LEU A 10 -3.39 -0.15 -35.14
CA LEU A 10 -2.73 0.65 -34.10
C LEU A 10 -3.48 0.40 -32.80
N PHE A 11 -2.98 -0.53 -32.00
CA PHE A 11 -3.26 -0.54 -30.58
C PHE A 11 -2.65 0.75 -30.00
N SER A 12 -3.45 1.80 -29.93
CA SER A 12 -3.14 2.93 -29.07
C SER A 12 -3.17 2.41 -27.64
N VAL A 13 -2.00 2.03 -27.13
CA VAL A 13 -1.78 1.93 -25.71
C VAL A 13 -2.04 3.34 -25.19
N PHE A 14 -3.22 3.59 -24.69
CA PHE A 14 -3.47 4.76 -23.86
C PHE A 14 -2.61 4.58 -22.59
N SER A 15 -1.33 4.92 -22.71
CA SER A 15 -0.57 5.32 -21.55
C SER A 15 -1.26 6.60 -21.07
N TYR A 16 -1.98 6.50 -19.94
CA TYR A 16 -2.34 7.67 -19.19
C TYR A 16 -1.02 8.30 -18.72
N ALA A 17 -0.46 9.16 -19.57
CA ALA A 17 0.56 10.10 -19.15
C ALA A 17 -0.17 11.05 -18.20
N PHE A 18 -0.03 10.85 -16.90
CA PHE A 18 -0.58 11.80 -15.93
C PHE A 18 0.06 13.15 -16.20
N ASP A 19 -0.79 14.16 -16.30
CA ASP A 19 -0.31 15.52 -16.52
C ASP A 19 0.48 15.97 -15.28
N LEU A 20 1.77 16.23 -15.48
CA LEU A 20 2.65 16.72 -14.44
C LEU A 20 2.17 18.08 -13.90
N ASN A 21 1.51 18.89 -14.75
CA ASN A 21 0.91 20.15 -14.32
C ASN A 21 -0.22 19.90 -13.32
N SER A 22 -1.11 18.92 -13.57
CA SER A 22 -2.17 18.55 -12.63
C SER A 22 -1.58 18.10 -11.30
N SER A 23 -0.52 17.30 -11.32
CA SER A 23 0.16 16.84 -10.10
C SER A 23 0.78 18.00 -9.31
N ALA A 24 1.45 18.91 -10.00
CA ALA A 24 2.03 20.09 -9.38
C ALA A 24 0.94 21.02 -8.81
N ASN A 25 -0.15 21.26 -9.55
CA ASN A 25 -1.30 22.04 -9.08
C ASN A 25 -1.98 21.41 -7.88
N ALA A 26 -2.12 20.09 -7.85
CA ALA A 26 -2.74 19.37 -6.73
C ALA A 26 -2.00 19.56 -5.40
N LEU A 27 -0.68 19.73 -5.45
CA LEU A 27 0.20 19.92 -4.29
C LEU A 27 0.57 21.39 -4.05
N SER A 28 0.06 22.32 -4.86
CA SER A 28 0.36 23.74 -4.77
C SER A 28 -0.72 24.55 -4.04
N SER A 29 -0.35 25.73 -3.58
CA SER A 29 -1.24 26.68 -2.89
C SER A 29 -2.13 27.51 -3.85
N GLY A 30 -2.26 27.10 -5.12
CA GLY A 30 -3.09 27.80 -6.11
C GLY A 30 -2.47 29.08 -6.69
N LYS A 31 -1.17 29.31 -6.51
CA LYS A 31 -0.42 30.36 -7.17
C LYS A 31 0.05 29.86 -8.55
N ASP A 32 0.28 30.80 -9.48
CA ASP A 32 0.88 30.47 -10.77
C ASP A 32 2.18 29.68 -10.57
N LEU A 33 2.21 28.46 -11.12
CA LEU A 33 3.33 27.56 -10.97
C LEU A 33 4.49 28.01 -11.88
N GLN A 34 5.54 28.52 -11.26
CA GLN A 34 6.79 28.84 -11.95
C GLN A 34 7.90 27.82 -11.55
N ILE A 35 7.63 26.54 -11.79
CA ILE A 35 8.61 25.47 -11.55
C ILE A 35 8.84 24.69 -12.84
N SER A 36 10.07 24.22 -13.02
CA SER A 36 10.34 23.27 -14.11
C SER A 36 9.72 21.92 -13.77
N LEU A 37 9.00 21.32 -14.75
CA LEU A 37 8.44 19.98 -14.65
C LEU A 37 9.30 18.93 -15.35
N GLU A 38 10.45 19.33 -15.91
CA GLU A 38 11.38 18.42 -16.57
C GLU A 38 11.94 17.38 -15.59
N ASN A 39 12.10 16.15 -16.06
CA ASN A 39 12.67 15.02 -15.31
C ASN A 39 11.91 14.65 -14.03
N LEU A 40 10.62 15.03 -13.90
CA LEU A 40 9.75 14.58 -12.82
C LEU A 40 9.13 13.21 -13.09
N ASP A 41 9.10 12.76 -14.34
CA ASP A 41 8.73 11.38 -14.69
C ASP A 41 9.97 10.49 -14.69
N THR A 42 9.93 9.44 -13.88
CA THR A 42 10.98 8.44 -13.82
C THR A 42 10.37 7.07 -14.17
N ASN A 43 10.56 6.63 -15.42
CA ASN A 43 10.04 5.34 -15.93
C ASN A 43 8.52 5.18 -15.72
N GLY A 44 7.76 6.21 -16.06
CA GLY A 44 6.31 6.22 -15.97
C GLY A 44 5.77 6.32 -14.53
N SER A 45 6.56 6.84 -13.59
CA SER A 45 6.13 7.18 -12.23
C SER A 45 6.59 8.58 -11.85
N LEU A 46 5.80 9.27 -11.05
CA LEU A 46 6.11 10.61 -10.58
C LEU A 46 7.23 10.58 -9.54
N ASN A 47 8.26 11.40 -9.71
CA ASN A 47 9.24 11.68 -8.68
C ASN A 47 8.65 12.65 -7.64
N VAL A 48 7.91 12.09 -6.67
CA VAL A 48 7.20 12.87 -5.64
C VAL A 48 8.15 13.74 -4.83
N GLY A 49 9.33 13.18 -4.47
CA GLY A 49 10.33 13.89 -3.68
C GLY A 49 10.84 15.15 -4.37
N GLU A 50 11.17 15.03 -5.64
CA GLU A 50 11.66 16.14 -6.44
C GLU A 50 10.56 17.19 -6.68
N LEU A 51 9.32 16.76 -6.99
CA LEU A 51 8.19 17.67 -7.14
C LEU A 51 7.94 18.49 -5.88
N VAL A 52 7.85 17.83 -4.72
CA VAL A 52 7.64 18.51 -3.43
C VAL A 52 8.80 19.46 -3.11
N SER A 53 10.05 19.07 -3.43
CA SER A 53 11.24 19.91 -3.25
C SER A 53 11.15 21.21 -4.05
N ARG A 54 10.84 21.11 -5.36
CA ARG A 54 10.69 22.28 -6.26
C ARG A 54 9.55 23.20 -5.82
N LEU A 55 8.41 22.63 -5.42
CA LEU A 55 7.29 23.40 -4.90
C LEU A 55 7.64 24.16 -3.61
N LYS A 56 8.40 23.56 -2.71
CA LYS A 56 8.89 24.21 -1.47
C LYS A 56 9.88 25.32 -1.79
N GLN A 57 10.83 25.10 -2.69
CA GLN A 57 11.82 26.10 -3.13
C GLN A 57 11.17 27.32 -3.78
N SER A 58 10.13 27.12 -4.56
CA SER A 58 9.37 28.21 -5.20
C SER A 58 8.33 28.85 -4.30
N SER A 59 8.19 28.44 -3.02
CA SER A 59 7.16 28.86 -2.10
C SER A 59 5.71 28.58 -2.58
N ASN A 60 5.56 27.61 -3.47
CA ASN A 60 4.26 27.23 -4.03
C ASN A 60 3.64 25.99 -3.35
N TYR A 61 4.35 25.32 -2.44
CA TYR A 61 3.84 24.15 -1.75
C TYR A 61 2.67 24.50 -0.84
N ASP A 62 1.58 23.72 -0.93
CA ASP A 62 0.38 23.88 -0.09
C ASP A 62 0.62 23.36 1.33
N ALA A 63 1.52 24.00 2.06
CA ALA A 63 1.87 23.61 3.41
C ALA A 63 0.68 23.64 4.37
N LEU A 64 -0.28 24.55 4.19
CA LEU A 64 -1.45 24.68 5.06
C LEU A 64 -2.39 23.49 4.92
N SER A 65 -2.68 23.05 3.70
CA SER A 65 -3.53 21.87 3.46
C SER A 65 -2.88 20.61 3.99
N PHE A 66 -1.58 20.44 3.78
CA PHE A 66 -0.84 19.27 4.25
C PHE A 66 -0.48 19.30 5.73
N SER A 67 -0.46 20.47 6.39
CA SER A 67 -0.29 20.58 7.84
C SER A 67 -1.59 20.40 8.62
N SER A 68 -2.74 20.35 7.93
CA SER A 68 -4.03 20.03 8.55
C SER A 68 -3.98 18.65 9.19
N ASN A 69 -4.65 18.51 10.35
CA ASN A 69 -4.78 17.24 11.04
C ASN A 69 -5.73 16.26 10.32
N SER A 70 -6.42 16.69 9.28
CA SER A 70 -7.31 15.85 8.47
C SER A 70 -7.22 16.19 6.99
N LEU A 71 -7.27 15.18 6.14
CA LEU A 71 -7.27 15.31 4.69
C LEU A 71 -8.14 14.22 4.06
N ASN A 72 -8.98 14.61 3.10
CA ASN A 72 -9.67 13.63 2.27
C ASN A 72 -8.69 13.10 1.20
N LEU A 73 -8.43 11.80 1.24
CA LEU A 73 -7.59 11.10 0.27
C LEU A 73 -8.44 10.17 -0.59
N LYS A 74 -8.08 10.05 -1.86
CA LYS A 74 -8.67 9.09 -2.79
C LYS A 74 -7.57 8.40 -3.57
N PHE A 75 -7.46 7.09 -3.40
CA PHE A 75 -6.50 6.24 -4.11
C PHE A 75 -7.20 5.61 -5.31
N ILE A 76 -6.60 5.71 -6.49
CA ILE A 76 -7.22 5.29 -7.74
C ILE A 76 -6.22 4.46 -8.54
N SER A 77 -6.65 3.31 -9.07
CA SER A 77 -5.90 2.55 -10.06
C SER A 77 -6.81 2.08 -11.19
N THR A 78 -6.35 2.23 -12.41
CA THR A 78 -7.04 1.72 -13.62
C THR A 78 -6.73 0.25 -13.90
N GLN A 79 -5.86 -0.36 -13.10
CA GLN A 79 -5.50 -1.76 -13.23
C GLN A 79 -6.53 -2.65 -12.51
N LYS A 80 -6.85 -3.76 -13.14
CA LYS A 80 -7.74 -4.76 -12.54
C LYS A 80 -6.98 -5.55 -11.47
N VAL A 81 -7.25 -5.22 -10.22
CA VAL A 81 -6.58 -5.81 -9.06
C VAL A 81 -7.60 -6.27 -8.01
N PRO A 82 -7.25 -7.24 -7.14
CA PRO A 82 -8.13 -7.68 -6.06
C PRO A 82 -8.40 -6.55 -5.06
N SER A 83 -9.68 -6.21 -4.85
CA SER A 83 -10.07 -5.07 -3.99
C SER A 83 -9.60 -5.23 -2.54
N ALA A 84 -9.68 -6.45 -2.00
CA ALA A 84 -9.26 -6.74 -0.63
C ALA A 84 -7.76 -6.47 -0.46
N LEU A 85 -6.95 -6.92 -1.41
CA LEU A 85 -5.51 -6.68 -1.40
C LEU A 85 -5.20 -5.18 -1.56
N PHE A 86 -5.88 -4.48 -2.51
CA PHE A 86 -5.70 -3.04 -2.73
C PHE A 86 -5.96 -2.23 -1.46
N VAL A 87 -7.13 -2.44 -0.85
CA VAL A 87 -7.52 -1.71 0.38
C VAL A 87 -6.59 -2.06 1.55
N LYS A 88 -6.26 -3.34 1.74
CA LYS A 88 -5.40 -3.76 2.85
C LYS A 88 -3.98 -3.20 2.70
N SER A 89 -3.40 -3.25 1.50
CA SER A 89 -2.06 -2.72 1.24
C SER A 89 -1.99 -1.20 1.47
N ILE A 90 -3.01 -0.44 1.05
CA ILE A 90 -3.10 0.99 1.33
C ILE A 90 -3.21 1.25 2.83
N ASN A 91 -4.09 0.52 3.55
CA ASN A 91 -4.26 0.72 4.99
C ASN A 91 -2.98 0.42 5.77
N LEU A 92 -2.21 -0.61 5.40
CA LEU A 92 -0.90 -0.89 5.99
C LEU A 92 0.08 0.26 5.74
N ALA A 93 0.14 0.77 4.50
CA ALA A 93 1.01 1.89 4.16
C ALA A 93 0.63 3.18 4.92
N LEU A 94 -0.67 3.43 5.13
CA LEU A 94 -1.15 4.55 5.93
C LEU A 94 -0.77 4.40 7.40
N GLU A 95 -0.94 3.22 7.97
CA GLU A 95 -0.58 2.93 9.37
C GLU A 95 0.93 3.08 9.59
N ASP A 96 1.77 2.58 8.69
CA ASP A 96 3.23 2.76 8.73
C ASP A 96 3.64 4.25 8.59
N ALA A 97 2.82 5.06 7.93
CA ALA A 97 2.99 6.51 7.87
C ALA A 97 2.42 7.25 9.09
N ASN A 98 1.89 6.53 10.10
CA ASN A 98 1.12 7.10 11.23
C ASN A 98 -0.09 7.91 10.77
N ILE A 99 -0.79 7.46 9.74
CA ILE A 99 -2.02 8.06 9.24
C ILE A 99 -3.18 7.15 9.62
N SER A 100 -4.10 7.66 10.41
CA SER A 100 -5.30 6.94 10.82
C SER A 100 -6.44 7.15 9.82
N VAL A 101 -7.18 6.10 9.53
CA VAL A 101 -8.41 6.18 8.73
C VAL A 101 -9.58 6.44 9.66
N ALA A 102 -10.09 7.68 9.67
CA ALA A 102 -11.25 8.05 10.49
C ALA A 102 -12.56 7.54 9.88
N ARG A 103 -12.66 7.56 8.54
CA ARG A 103 -13.85 7.13 7.81
C ARG A 103 -13.50 6.71 6.39
N VAL A 104 -14.15 5.66 5.92
CA VAL A 104 -14.18 5.30 4.50
C VAL A 104 -15.31 6.09 3.83
N ASN A 105 -14.97 6.91 2.84
CA ASN A 105 -15.92 7.74 2.10
C ASN A 105 -16.49 7.01 0.89
N SER A 106 -15.65 6.20 0.23
CA SER A 106 -16.06 5.44 -0.96
C SER A 106 -15.15 4.24 -1.21
N LEU A 107 -15.73 3.20 -1.77
CA LEU A 107 -15.01 2.09 -2.40
C LEU A 107 -15.73 1.72 -3.68
N LYS A 108 -15.06 1.83 -4.82
CA LYS A 108 -15.58 1.43 -6.13
C LYS A 108 -14.65 0.38 -6.72
N ASN A 109 -15.24 -0.59 -7.40
CA ASN A 109 -14.51 -1.64 -8.11
C ASN A 109 -15.25 -1.91 -9.43
N GLY A 110 -14.61 -1.59 -10.55
CA GLY A 110 -15.17 -1.71 -11.90
C GLY A 110 -14.06 -1.69 -12.93
N ASN A 111 -14.13 -0.77 -13.89
CA ASN A 111 -13.06 -0.53 -14.87
C ASN A 111 -11.82 0.09 -14.20
N GLU A 112 -12.03 0.77 -13.09
CA GLU A 112 -11.01 1.25 -12.17
C GLU A 112 -11.37 0.81 -10.75
N ILE A 113 -10.36 0.71 -9.89
CA ILE A 113 -10.57 0.61 -8.45
C ILE A 113 -10.28 1.96 -7.81
N SER A 114 -11.16 2.41 -6.91
CA SER A 114 -10.92 3.61 -6.12
C SER A 114 -11.34 3.43 -4.67
N TYR A 115 -10.51 3.96 -3.76
CA TYR A 115 -10.69 3.90 -2.32
C TYR A 115 -10.53 5.31 -1.73
N GLY A 116 -11.63 5.88 -1.24
CA GLY A 116 -11.70 7.23 -0.68
C GLY A 116 -11.86 7.19 0.84
N ILE A 117 -11.07 7.98 1.55
CA ILE A 117 -11.04 8.04 3.01
C ILE A 117 -10.94 9.46 3.54
N LEU A 118 -11.37 9.66 4.78
CA LEU A 118 -10.93 10.78 5.62
C LEU A 118 -9.74 10.29 6.45
N ALA A 119 -8.57 10.81 6.15
CA ALA A 119 -7.32 10.51 6.84
C ALA A 119 -7.07 11.52 7.96
N LEU A 120 -6.57 11.05 9.11
CA LEU A 120 -6.16 11.86 10.25
C LEU A 120 -4.69 11.63 10.56
N LYS A 121 -3.96 12.72 10.81
CA LYS A 121 -2.57 12.67 11.27
C LYS A 121 -2.21 13.94 12.03
N SER A 122 -1.74 13.79 13.27
CA SER A 122 -1.18 14.92 14.00
C SER A 122 0.07 15.47 13.29
N GLY A 123 0.11 16.78 13.08
CA GLY A 123 1.19 17.47 12.36
C GLY A 123 1.12 17.36 10.84
N GLY A 124 0.02 16.81 10.30
CA GLY A 124 -0.24 16.77 8.86
C GLY A 124 0.33 15.56 8.13
N ILE A 125 0.02 15.46 6.84
CA ILE A 125 0.40 14.34 5.96
C ILE A 125 1.56 14.79 5.07
N ASP A 126 2.69 14.07 5.15
CA ASP A 126 3.83 14.28 4.26
C ASP A 126 3.70 13.40 3.00
N PRO A 127 3.56 13.99 1.79
CA PRO A 127 3.48 13.22 0.55
C PRO A 127 4.70 12.32 0.29
N ASN A 128 5.89 12.70 0.76
CA ASN A 128 7.09 11.89 0.59
C ASN A 128 7.04 10.63 1.46
N LEU A 129 6.62 10.77 2.72
CA LEU A 129 6.45 9.62 3.61
C LEU A 129 5.36 8.69 3.09
N LEU A 130 4.23 9.24 2.61
CA LEU A 130 3.16 8.45 2.02
C LEU A 130 3.63 7.70 0.76
N ASN A 131 4.40 8.37 -0.12
CA ASN A 131 5.02 7.72 -1.28
C ASN A 131 5.95 6.58 -0.86
N PHE A 132 6.79 6.81 0.14
CA PHE A 132 7.71 5.79 0.66
C PHE A 132 6.97 4.57 1.20
N THR A 133 5.95 4.76 2.04
CA THR A 133 5.20 3.64 2.63
C THR A 133 4.35 2.88 1.60
N LEU A 134 3.74 3.58 0.64
CA LEU A 134 3.06 2.94 -0.49
C LEU A 134 4.02 2.11 -1.35
N SER A 135 5.25 2.59 -1.55
CA SER A 135 6.25 1.86 -2.36
C SER A 135 6.65 0.52 -1.76
N LYS A 136 6.66 0.37 -0.42
CA LYS A 136 6.89 -0.92 0.26
C LYS A 136 5.83 -1.96 -0.11
N SER A 137 4.60 -1.52 -0.34
CA SER A 137 3.51 -2.37 -0.82
C SER A 137 3.47 -2.50 -2.36
N GLY A 138 4.54 -2.11 -3.06
CA GLY A 138 4.69 -2.26 -4.50
C GLY A 138 3.89 -1.27 -5.34
N PHE A 139 3.28 -0.25 -4.74
CA PHE A 139 2.63 0.83 -5.48
C PHE A 139 3.66 1.83 -6.01
N LYS A 140 3.34 2.44 -7.15
CA LYS A 140 4.02 3.64 -7.65
C LYS A 140 3.00 4.76 -7.80
N ILE A 141 3.32 5.94 -7.30
CA ILE A 141 2.49 7.12 -7.56
C ILE A 141 2.78 7.61 -8.97
N MET A 142 1.72 7.63 -9.78
CA MET A 142 1.75 8.11 -11.16
C MET A 142 1.48 9.60 -11.23
N GLY A 143 0.65 10.11 -10.33
CA GLY A 143 0.28 11.51 -10.29
C GLY A 143 -0.68 11.84 -9.14
N PHE A 144 -0.91 13.14 -8.98
CA PHE A 144 -1.89 13.70 -8.05
C PHE A 144 -2.93 14.54 -8.81
N ASP A 145 -4.11 14.66 -8.21
CA ASP A 145 -5.15 15.58 -8.67
C ASP A 145 -6.03 16.05 -7.49
N ARG A 146 -6.80 17.13 -7.69
CA ARG A 146 -7.85 17.56 -6.77
C ARG A 146 -9.21 17.22 -7.36
N LEU A 147 -9.85 16.19 -6.82
CA LEU A 147 -11.14 15.68 -7.28
C LEU A 147 -12.18 15.78 -6.17
N ASP A 148 -13.24 16.54 -6.40
CA ASP A 148 -14.39 16.64 -5.47
C ASP A 148 -13.97 16.92 -4.01
N GLY A 149 -12.99 17.79 -3.81
CA GLY A 149 -12.45 18.12 -2.48
C GLY A 149 -11.50 17.08 -1.89
N ASN A 150 -11.16 16.05 -2.65
CA ASN A 150 -10.18 15.04 -2.25
C ASN A 150 -8.83 15.29 -2.92
N LEU A 151 -7.74 14.98 -2.23
CA LEU A 151 -6.45 14.76 -2.88
C LEU A 151 -6.47 13.34 -3.47
N ALA A 152 -6.55 13.24 -4.78
CA ALA A 152 -6.51 11.97 -5.50
C ALA A 152 -5.06 11.57 -5.79
N LEU A 153 -4.72 10.32 -5.53
CA LEU A 153 -3.46 9.67 -5.85
C LEU A 153 -3.74 8.59 -6.90
N TYR A 154 -3.15 8.74 -8.05
CA TYR A 154 -3.20 7.72 -9.09
C TYR A 154 -2.04 6.75 -8.91
N LEU A 155 -2.36 5.46 -8.83
CA LEU A 155 -1.42 4.42 -8.47
C LEU A 155 -1.25 3.40 -9.60
N ASP A 156 0.00 3.10 -9.96
CA ASP A 156 0.32 1.83 -10.59
C ASP A 156 0.33 0.75 -9.49
N ALA A 157 -0.62 -0.18 -9.58
CA ALA A 157 -0.81 -1.28 -8.64
C ALA A 157 -0.39 -2.64 -9.22
N LYS A 158 0.30 -2.67 -10.37
CA LYS A 158 0.69 -3.91 -11.06
C LYS A 158 1.49 -4.86 -10.18
N ASN A 159 2.37 -4.31 -9.35
CA ASN A 159 3.26 -5.06 -8.48
C ASN A 159 2.85 -4.99 -7.00
N MET A 160 1.59 -4.61 -6.73
CA MET A 160 1.15 -4.49 -5.36
C MET A 160 1.17 -5.82 -4.62
N SER A 161 1.53 -5.75 -3.35
CA SER A 161 1.59 -6.87 -2.41
C SER A 161 1.36 -6.34 -0.99
N LEU A 162 1.16 -7.22 -0.02
CA LEU A 162 1.31 -6.78 1.36
C LEU A 162 2.78 -6.52 1.66
N ASP A 163 3.05 -5.51 2.50
CA ASP A 163 4.38 -5.33 3.11
C ASP A 163 4.57 -6.43 4.16
N ALA A 164 5.12 -7.56 3.73
CA ALA A 164 5.26 -8.77 4.50
C ALA A 164 6.74 -9.09 4.75
N SER A 165 7.04 -9.58 5.94
CA SER A 165 8.36 -10.10 6.27
C SER A 165 8.70 -11.27 5.34
N LYS A 166 9.84 -11.18 4.68
CA LYS A 166 10.39 -12.29 3.89
C LYS A 166 11.27 -13.11 4.81
N VAL A 167 10.99 -14.40 4.87
CA VAL A 167 11.79 -15.37 5.62
C VAL A 167 12.46 -16.34 4.64
N ASN A 168 13.69 -16.72 4.93
CA ASN A 168 14.38 -17.74 4.17
C ASN A 168 13.93 -19.12 4.64
N PHE A 169 13.90 -20.09 3.72
CA PHE A 169 13.56 -21.45 4.07
C PHE A 169 14.61 -22.03 5.04
N ASN A 170 14.14 -22.71 6.09
CA ASN A 170 14.95 -23.33 7.13
C ASN A 170 15.84 -22.37 7.94
N GLU A 171 15.50 -21.09 7.97
CA GLU A 171 16.17 -20.08 8.78
C GLU A 171 15.19 -19.41 9.74
N GLU A 172 15.65 -19.09 10.96
CA GLU A 172 14.93 -18.23 11.87
C GLU A 172 15.14 -16.76 11.50
N SER A 173 14.07 -16.02 11.39
CA SER A 173 14.11 -14.59 11.11
C SER A 173 13.14 -13.84 12.03
N PRO A 174 13.56 -12.72 12.65
CA PRO A 174 12.64 -11.92 13.44
C PRO A 174 11.56 -11.31 12.54
N LEU A 175 10.32 -11.40 12.96
CA LEU A 175 9.20 -10.81 12.23
C LEU A 175 9.08 -9.32 12.55
N VAL A 176 8.88 -8.52 11.53
CA VAL A 176 8.61 -7.09 11.68
C VAL A 176 7.10 -6.86 11.66
N LYS A 177 6.63 -6.03 12.58
CA LYS A 177 5.21 -5.64 12.64
C LYS A 177 4.92 -4.64 11.54
N SER A 178 3.90 -4.91 10.74
CA SER A 178 3.40 -4.00 9.71
C SER A 178 1.89 -3.81 9.93
N GLY A 179 1.47 -2.55 10.00
CA GLY A 179 0.07 -2.23 10.22
C GLY A 179 -0.53 -2.92 11.46
N GLY A 180 0.17 -2.92 12.58
CA GLY A 180 -0.32 -3.49 13.83
C GLY A 180 -0.33 -5.01 13.90
N VAL A 181 0.02 -5.75 12.84
CA VAL A 181 0.05 -7.22 12.77
C VAL A 181 1.41 -7.70 12.26
N TYR A 182 1.70 -8.99 12.47
CA TYR A 182 2.86 -9.64 11.84
C TYR A 182 2.39 -10.33 10.56
N ILE A 183 2.99 -9.96 9.44
CA ILE A 183 2.67 -10.54 8.13
C ILE A 183 3.91 -11.21 7.59
N VAL A 184 3.77 -12.47 7.20
CA VAL A 184 4.86 -13.28 6.61
C VAL A 184 4.49 -13.67 5.19
N ASP A 185 5.41 -13.50 4.25
CA ASP A 185 5.30 -14.07 2.92
C ASP A 185 5.71 -15.56 3.00
N VAL A 186 4.74 -16.43 2.83
CA VAL A 186 4.90 -17.89 2.94
C VAL A 186 4.83 -18.61 1.58
N ALA A 187 4.91 -17.86 0.49
CA ALA A 187 4.82 -18.46 -0.84
C ALA A 187 5.87 -19.55 -1.07
N GLY A 188 5.41 -20.74 -1.49
CA GLY A 188 6.27 -21.88 -1.75
C GLY A 188 6.70 -22.68 -0.51
N ALA A 189 6.35 -22.26 0.70
CA ALA A 189 6.57 -23.04 1.91
C ALA A 189 5.49 -24.12 2.08
N SER A 190 5.89 -25.30 2.57
CA SER A 190 4.96 -26.37 2.96
C SER A 190 4.51 -26.29 4.42
N SER A 191 5.28 -25.58 5.25
CA SER A 191 4.98 -25.35 6.67
C SER A 191 5.56 -24.03 7.15
N LEU A 192 4.98 -23.50 8.22
CA LEU A 192 5.47 -22.33 8.94
C LEU A 192 5.61 -22.72 10.41
N ASN A 193 6.79 -22.50 10.97
CA ASN A 193 7.04 -22.64 12.39
C ASN A 193 7.20 -21.25 13.02
N ILE A 194 6.41 -20.93 14.02
CA ILE A 194 6.40 -19.64 14.70
C ILE A 194 6.91 -19.84 16.12
N ILE A 195 7.98 -19.16 16.48
CA ILE A 195 8.58 -19.19 17.80
C ILE A 195 8.26 -17.89 18.51
N SER A 196 7.60 -18.00 19.65
CA SER A 196 7.28 -16.87 20.51
C SER A 196 8.24 -16.83 21.70
N ASN A 197 9.01 -15.74 21.80
CA ASN A 197 10.01 -15.58 22.85
C ASN A 197 9.39 -15.16 24.18
N GLU A 198 9.99 -15.61 25.29
CA GLU A 198 9.66 -15.09 26.61
C GLU A 198 9.88 -13.55 26.68
N PRO A 199 9.05 -12.77 27.35
CA PRO A 199 7.93 -13.15 28.24
C PRO A 199 6.56 -13.12 27.55
N ASN A 200 6.46 -13.44 26.25
CA ASN A 200 5.19 -13.45 25.55
C ASN A 200 4.21 -14.48 26.18
N LYS A 201 2.95 -14.09 26.21
CA LYS A 201 1.83 -14.99 26.59
C LYS A 201 0.96 -15.24 25.34
N TRP A 202 1.60 -15.61 24.25
CA TRP A 202 0.97 -15.74 22.96
C TRP A 202 0.02 -16.93 22.88
N VAL A 203 -1.25 -16.63 22.58
CA VAL A 203 -2.27 -17.63 22.23
C VAL A 203 -2.46 -17.55 20.71
N PRO A 204 -2.01 -18.57 19.95
CA PRO A 204 -1.95 -18.46 18.48
C PRO A 204 -3.27 -18.15 17.81
N LEU A 205 -3.24 -17.15 16.95
CA LEU A 205 -4.26 -16.87 15.94
C LEU A 205 -3.56 -16.53 14.63
N VAL A 206 -3.58 -17.46 13.68
CA VAL A 206 -2.90 -17.33 12.40
C VAL A 206 -3.91 -17.50 11.26
N ARG A 207 -4.03 -16.47 10.42
CA ARG A 207 -4.87 -16.50 9.22
C ARG A 207 -3.98 -16.66 8.00
N ILE A 208 -4.31 -17.62 7.17
CA ILE A 208 -3.59 -17.91 5.92
C ILE A 208 -4.41 -17.39 4.74
N TYR A 209 -3.73 -16.70 3.84
CA TYR A 209 -4.34 -16.08 2.66
C TYR A 209 -3.61 -16.47 1.39
N ASP A 210 -4.37 -16.53 0.29
CA ASP A 210 -3.82 -16.59 -1.05
C ASP A 210 -3.25 -15.24 -1.51
N LYS A 211 -2.72 -15.18 -2.73
CA LYS A 211 -2.16 -13.96 -3.35
C LYS A 211 -3.18 -12.83 -3.57
N ASN A 212 -4.48 -13.15 -3.60
CA ASN A 212 -5.56 -12.18 -3.78
C ASN A 212 -6.15 -11.71 -2.44
N LEU A 213 -5.59 -12.18 -1.34
CA LEU A 213 -6.06 -11.97 0.03
C LEU A 213 -7.41 -12.65 0.33
N ASN A 214 -7.74 -13.75 -0.36
CA ASN A 214 -8.79 -14.63 0.09
C ASN A 214 -8.26 -15.50 1.25
N GLN A 215 -8.99 -15.53 2.36
CA GLN A 215 -8.62 -16.40 3.47
C GLN A 215 -8.87 -17.86 3.08
N ILE A 216 -7.81 -18.67 3.11
CA ILE A 216 -7.86 -20.10 2.77
C ILE A 216 -7.79 -21.00 4.00
N ASP A 217 -7.25 -20.50 5.11
CA ASP A 217 -7.18 -21.25 6.37
C ASP A 217 -7.19 -20.32 7.57
N LEU A 218 -7.59 -20.85 8.74
CA LEU A 218 -7.56 -20.20 10.04
C LEU A 218 -7.11 -21.20 11.08
N LYS A 219 -5.97 -20.94 11.67
CA LYS A 219 -5.43 -21.73 12.79
C LYS A 219 -5.52 -20.91 14.07
N ARG A 220 -6.08 -21.49 15.10
CA ARG A 220 -6.13 -20.87 16.43
C ARG A 220 -6.03 -21.90 17.53
N GLU A 221 -5.46 -21.47 18.63
CA GLU A 221 -5.37 -22.20 19.87
C GLU A 221 -6.14 -21.49 20.98
N ASN A 222 -6.35 -22.19 22.09
CA ASN A 222 -6.94 -21.62 23.31
C ASN A 222 -5.92 -21.59 24.46
N GLU A 223 -4.69 -22.04 24.21
CA GLU A 223 -3.62 -22.11 25.20
C GLU A 223 -2.39 -21.34 24.73
N ILE A 224 -1.58 -20.89 25.68
CA ILE A 224 -0.30 -20.23 25.41
C ILE A 224 0.64 -21.23 24.75
N LYS A 225 1.28 -20.82 23.66
CA LYS A 225 2.33 -21.58 22.97
C LYS A 225 3.60 -20.75 22.85
N THR A 226 4.73 -21.41 23.00
CA THR A 226 6.06 -20.85 22.70
C THR A 226 6.54 -21.27 21.32
N ASN A 227 5.94 -22.31 20.76
CA ASN A 227 6.21 -22.80 19.42
C ASN A 227 4.91 -23.30 18.79
N TYR A 228 4.67 -22.94 17.54
CA TYR A 228 3.46 -23.34 16.83
C TYR A 228 3.76 -23.62 15.35
N THR A 229 3.61 -24.86 14.94
CA THR A 229 3.85 -25.28 13.56
C THR A 229 2.53 -25.46 12.81
N ILE A 230 2.46 -24.91 11.59
CA ILE A 230 1.30 -24.98 10.71
C ILE A 230 1.70 -25.57 9.37
N ASN A 231 0.92 -26.52 8.88
CA ASN A 231 1.03 -26.98 7.48
C ASN A 231 0.33 -25.97 6.58
N LEU A 232 0.94 -25.64 5.46
CA LEU A 232 0.46 -24.64 4.50
C LEU A 232 -0.05 -25.33 3.23
N ALA A 233 -1.14 -24.77 2.68
CA ALA A 233 -1.62 -25.18 1.36
C ALA A 233 -0.71 -24.60 0.26
N ASN A 234 -0.73 -25.22 -0.92
CA ASN A 234 0.15 -24.84 -2.05
C ASN A 234 -0.09 -23.41 -2.57
N ASP A 235 -1.29 -22.88 -2.36
CA ASP A 235 -1.70 -21.52 -2.79
C ASP A 235 -1.54 -20.49 -1.68
N ALA A 236 -1.01 -20.88 -0.50
CA ALA A 236 -0.70 -19.96 0.58
C ALA A 236 0.34 -18.92 0.13
N LYS A 237 0.03 -17.65 0.38
CA LYS A 237 0.91 -16.53 0.06
C LYS A 237 1.26 -15.73 1.30
N TYR A 238 0.28 -15.46 2.17
CA TYR A 238 0.48 -14.65 3.37
C TYR A 238 -0.02 -15.38 4.61
N ALA A 239 0.77 -15.31 5.68
CA ALA A 239 0.33 -15.67 7.02
C ALA A 239 0.26 -14.39 7.87
N LEU A 240 -0.92 -14.08 8.39
CA LEU A 240 -1.15 -13.00 9.35
C LEU A 240 -1.17 -13.60 10.75
N ILE A 241 -0.16 -13.25 11.54
CA ILE A 241 0.06 -13.77 12.88
C ILE A 241 -0.43 -12.73 13.88
N SER A 242 -1.31 -13.16 14.78
CA SER A 242 -1.83 -12.36 15.88
C SER A 242 -2.05 -13.21 17.12
N ASP A 243 -2.61 -12.62 18.15
CA ASP A 243 -3.01 -13.30 19.39
C ASP A 243 -4.52 -13.50 19.39
N ASN A 244 -5.00 -14.65 19.89
CA ASN A 244 -6.43 -14.97 19.93
C ASN A 244 -7.20 -14.14 20.97
N ASN A 245 -6.50 -13.53 21.93
CA ASN A 245 -7.09 -12.69 22.96
C ASN A 245 -6.73 -11.21 22.73
N ASP A 246 -5.43 -10.86 22.82
CA ASP A 246 -4.96 -9.49 22.69
C ASP A 246 -3.55 -9.47 22.09
N ILE A 247 -3.35 -8.71 20.99
CA ILE A 247 -2.05 -8.60 20.31
C ILE A 247 -0.94 -8.06 21.23
N THR A 248 -1.26 -7.38 22.32
CA THR A 248 -0.31 -6.91 23.33
C THR A 248 0.34 -8.04 24.12
N ASN A 249 -0.20 -9.26 24.06
CA ASN A 249 0.44 -10.45 24.61
C ASN A 249 1.74 -10.82 23.91
N ILE A 250 1.93 -10.34 22.66
CA ILE A 250 3.17 -10.48 21.90
C ILE A 250 4.03 -9.24 22.18
N LYS A 251 4.87 -9.30 23.22
CA LYS A 251 5.75 -8.20 23.64
C LYS A 251 7.06 -8.20 22.87
N ASN A 252 7.62 -9.38 22.61
CA ASN A 252 8.84 -9.58 21.84
C ASN A 252 8.50 -10.08 20.45
N LEU A 253 9.33 -9.71 19.47
CA LEU A 253 9.14 -10.13 18.09
C LEU A 253 9.18 -11.65 17.99
N PRO A 254 8.15 -12.30 17.42
CA PRO A 254 8.21 -13.73 17.08
C PRO A 254 9.25 -13.97 15.99
N LYS A 255 9.73 -15.20 15.92
CA LYS A 255 10.66 -15.66 14.88
C LYS A 255 10.04 -16.75 14.05
#